data_685c8e7afb73175522acfb0119af4837
#
_entry.id   685c8e7afb73175522acfb0119af4837
#
_cell.length_a   1.000
_cell.length_b   1.000
_cell.length_c   1.000
_cell.angle_alpha   90.00
_cell.angle_beta   90.00
_cell.angle_gamma   90.00
#
_symmetry.space_group_name_H-M   'P 1'
#
loop_
_entity.id
_entity.type
_entity.pdbx_description
1 polymer ?
#
loop_
_entity_poly.entity_id
_entity_poly.type
_entity_poly.pdbx_seq_one_letter_code
_entity_poly.pdbx_strand_id
1 'polypeptide(L)'
;MNNQSATMNTKDNPLGYKKESTLLVGFAIPCIISMLVTALYNIVDQIFIGQGIGMLGNAATNIAFPLSTTCTAISLLLGIGSATNFSLHLGAGEKHESEKYAGNGIVLMALFGIFLFLVTTIFLTPMLKFFGATKDVLPYAKAYTRITAFGFPFLIANTGMSKLILADGSPRYSMISMLAGAIVNTILDPLFIFVFNMGMTGAALATITGQIISFSISLRSVSYTHL
;
A
#
# COMPACT_ATOMS: atom_id res chain seq x y z
N MET A 1 -11.53 -32.23 -36.12
CA MET A 1 -11.92 -30.91 -35.61
C MET A 1 -12.70 -31.15 -34.31
N ASN A 2 -11.98 -31.24 -33.20
CA ASN A 2 -12.59 -31.38 -31.89
C ASN A 2 -12.51 -30.01 -31.19
N ASN A 3 -13.63 -29.32 -31.21
CA ASN A 3 -13.86 -28.12 -30.40
C ASN A 3 -14.08 -28.56 -28.95
N GLN A 4 -13.04 -28.77 -28.19
CA GLN A 4 -13.09 -28.75 -26.73
C GLN A 4 -12.94 -27.29 -26.30
N SER A 5 -14.09 -26.56 -26.36
CA SER A 5 -14.28 -25.38 -25.53
C SER A 5 -14.13 -25.84 -24.09
N ALA A 6 -12.98 -25.56 -23.49
CA ALA A 6 -12.77 -25.70 -22.05
C ALA A 6 -13.83 -24.83 -21.36
N THR A 7 -14.93 -25.44 -20.95
CA THR A 7 -15.89 -24.83 -20.05
C THR A 7 -15.16 -24.51 -18.77
N MET A 8 -14.74 -23.26 -18.63
CA MET A 8 -14.26 -22.70 -17.38
C MET A 8 -15.27 -23.08 -16.30
N ASN A 9 -14.77 -23.76 -15.27
CA ASN A 9 -15.62 -24.14 -14.14
C ASN A 9 -16.02 -22.84 -13.42
N THR A 10 -17.16 -22.27 -13.78
CA THR A 10 -17.71 -21.01 -13.27
C THR A 10 -17.97 -21.02 -11.77
N LYS A 11 -17.71 -22.15 -11.10
CA LYS A 11 -17.86 -22.32 -9.66
C LYS A 11 -16.65 -21.80 -8.86
N ASP A 12 -15.52 -21.50 -9.48
CA ASP A 12 -14.29 -21.11 -8.76
C ASP A 12 -14.20 -19.60 -8.50
N ASN A 13 -14.87 -18.75 -9.29
CA ASN A 13 -14.89 -17.31 -9.06
C ASN A 13 -16.27 -16.83 -8.61
N PRO A 14 -16.41 -16.29 -7.36
CA PRO A 14 -17.69 -15.79 -6.84
C PRO A 14 -18.36 -14.72 -7.70
N LEU A 15 -17.56 -13.98 -8.48
CA LEU A 15 -18.05 -12.90 -9.35
C LEU A 15 -18.93 -13.41 -10.48
N GLY A 16 -18.78 -14.68 -10.89
CA GLY A 16 -19.53 -15.28 -12.02
C GLY A 16 -20.92 -15.84 -11.67
N TYR A 17 -21.24 -16.08 -10.38
CA TYR A 17 -22.49 -16.80 -10.02
C TYR A 17 -23.26 -16.22 -8.83
N LYS A 18 -22.68 -15.35 -7.99
CA LYS A 18 -23.38 -14.76 -6.85
C LYS A 18 -24.24 -13.58 -7.28
N LYS A 19 -25.34 -13.35 -6.54
CA LYS A 19 -26.20 -12.19 -6.73
C LYS A 19 -25.40 -10.89 -6.52
N GLU A 20 -25.62 -9.91 -7.36
CA GLU A 20 -24.92 -8.62 -7.36
C GLU A 20 -24.96 -7.92 -5.99
N SER A 21 -26.12 -7.93 -5.31
CA SER A 21 -26.27 -7.34 -3.97
C SER A 21 -25.39 -8.03 -2.91
N THR A 22 -25.25 -9.37 -3.00
CA THR A 22 -24.40 -10.12 -2.06
C THR A 22 -22.93 -9.85 -2.33
N LEU A 23 -22.54 -9.70 -3.60
CA LEU A 23 -21.19 -9.31 -3.99
C LEU A 23 -20.88 -7.89 -3.51
N LEU A 24 -21.78 -6.94 -3.76
CA LEU A 24 -21.61 -5.56 -3.34
C LEU A 24 -21.31 -5.45 -1.83
N VAL A 25 -22.12 -6.09 -1.01
CA VAL A 25 -21.93 -6.11 0.45
C VAL A 25 -20.62 -6.82 0.82
N GLY A 26 -20.31 -7.93 0.17
CA GLY A 26 -19.10 -8.73 0.38
C GLY A 26 -17.81 -7.97 0.07
N PHE A 27 -17.85 -7.00 -0.84
CA PHE A 27 -16.72 -6.12 -1.16
C PHE A 27 -16.74 -4.83 -0.34
N ALA A 28 -17.91 -4.22 -0.14
CA ALA A 28 -18.04 -2.95 0.56
C ALA A 28 -17.58 -3.04 2.02
N ILE A 29 -18.00 -4.09 2.76
CA ILE A 29 -17.65 -4.24 4.16
C ILE A 29 -16.13 -4.32 4.38
N PRO A 30 -15.36 -5.21 3.74
CA PRO A 30 -13.91 -5.24 3.90
C PRO A 30 -13.22 -3.94 3.48
N CYS A 31 -13.67 -3.30 2.39
CA CYS A 31 -13.12 -2.03 1.95
C CYS A 31 -13.36 -0.91 2.97
N ILE A 32 -14.57 -0.79 3.52
CA ILE A 32 -14.90 0.22 4.53
C ILE A 32 -14.08 -0.01 5.79
N ILE A 33 -13.97 -1.25 6.28
CA ILE A 33 -13.15 -1.59 7.44
C ILE A 33 -11.69 -1.21 7.19
N SER A 34 -11.14 -1.54 6.03
CA SER A 34 -9.76 -1.18 5.68
C SER A 34 -9.52 0.33 5.69
N MET A 35 -10.44 1.10 5.12
CA MET A 35 -10.35 2.57 5.10
C MET A 35 -10.45 3.17 6.50
N LEU A 36 -11.38 2.70 7.32
CA LEU A 36 -11.54 3.15 8.71
C LEU A 36 -10.29 2.86 9.54
N VAL A 37 -9.76 1.65 9.44
CA VAL A 37 -8.55 1.27 10.19
C VAL A 37 -7.35 2.07 9.70
N THR A 38 -7.22 2.31 8.40
CA THR A 38 -6.16 3.17 7.85
C THR A 38 -6.27 4.60 8.38
N ALA A 39 -7.47 5.16 8.45
CA ALA A 39 -7.68 6.49 9.01
C ALA A 39 -7.34 6.53 10.52
N LEU A 40 -7.79 5.52 11.27
CA LEU A 40 -7.53 5.43 12.70
C LEU A 40 -6.04 5.30 13.01
N TYR A 41 -5.32 4.40 12.30
CA TYR A 41 -3.88 4.26 12.57
C TYR A 41 -3.12 5.54 12.23
N ASN A 42 -3.47 6.26 11.18
CA ASN A 42 -2.84 7.56 10.88
C ASN A 42 -3.04 8.59 11.99
N ILE A 43 -4.24 8.61 12.60
CA ILE A 43 -4.53 9.50 13.75
C ILE A 43 -3.69 9.08 14.96
N VAL A 44 -3.64 7.79 15.25
CA VAL A 44 -2.88 7.24 16.38
C VAL A 44 -1.38 7.50 16.23
N ASP A 45 -0.82 7.28 15.04
CA ASP A 45 0.58 7.60 14.71
C ASP A 45 0.89 9.08 14.97
N GLN A 46 0.03 10.01 14.50
CA GLN A 46 0.20 11.44 14.75
C GLN A 46 0.10 11.79 16.24
N ILE A 47 -0.73 11.10 17.02
CA ILE A 47 -0.80 11.27 18.48
C ILE A 47 0.52 10.84 19.14
N PHE A 48 1.06 9.67 18.79
CA PHE A 48 2.31 9.18 19.36
C PHE A 48 3.50 10.08 18.99
N ILE A 49 3.58 10.52 17.74
CA ILE A 49 4.60 11.48 17.30
C ILE A 49 4.47 12.81 18.05
N GLY A 50 3.23 13.33 18.19
CA GLY A 50 2.97 14.58 18.91
C GLY A 50 3.32 14.50 20.39
N GLN A 51 3.07 13.37 21.06
CA GLN A 51 3.39 13.16 22.46
C GLN A 51 4.87 12.88 22.72
N GLY A 52 5.51 12.10 21.82
CA GLY A 52 6.90 11.69 22.01
C GLY A 52 7.94 12.68 21.48
N ILE A 53 7.60 13.44 20.44
CA ILE A 53 8.54 14.34 19.74
C ILE A 53 8.08 15.80 19.79
N GLY A 54 6.77 15.99 19.94
CA GLY A 54 6.15 17.31 20.01
C GLY A 54 5.73 17.87 18.64
N MET A 55 5.41 19.17 18.63
CA MET A 55 4.85 19.88 17.46
C MET A 55 5.76 19.83 16.23
N LEU A 56 7.08 19.82 16.42
CA LEU A 56 8.06 19.72 15.32
C LEU A 56 8.02 18.36 14.62
N GLY A 57 7.72 17.28 15.35
CA GLY A 57 7.51 15.95 14.81
C GLY A 57 6.29 15.89 13.88
N ASN A 58 5.15 16.37 14.35
CA ASN A 58 3.93 16.43 13.52
C ASN A 58 4.10 17.36 12.31
N ALA A 59 4.79 18.48 12.46
CA ALA A 59 5.12 19.35 11.33
C ALA A 59 6.00 18.63 10.30
N ALA A 60 6.95 17.82 10.76
CA ALA A 60 7.85 17.06 9.89
C ALA A 60 7.13 15.99 9.06
N THR A 61 6.19 15.24 9.66
CA THR A 61 5.37 14.26 8.94
C THR A 61 4.44 14.93 7.94
N ASN A 62 3.85 16.07 8.27
CA ASN A 62 3.01 16.85 7.35
C ASN A 62 3.81 17.35 6.14
N ILE A 63 5.07 17.75 6.31
CA ILE A 63 5.96 18.14 5.21
C ILE A 63 6.34 16.94 4.34
N ALA A 64 6.45 15.74 4.91
CA ALA A 64 6.70 14.51 4.17
C ALA A 64 5.44 13.95 3.46
N PHE A 65 4.26 14.35 3.87
CA PHE A 65 2.97 13.85 3.38
C PHE A 65 2.79 13.94 1.85
N PRO A 66 3.20 15.02 1.14
CA PRO A 66 3.10 15.08 -0.31
C PRO A 66 3.86 13.95 -1.03
N LEU A 67 4.97 13.48 -0.47
CA LEU A 67 5.72 12.35 -1.03
C LEU A 67 4.93 11.04 -0.93
N SER A 68 4.35 10.77 0.23
CA SER A 68 3.50 9.59 0.44
C SER A 68 2.24 9.64 -0.44
N THR A 69 1.65 10.81 -0.62
CA THR A 69 0.51 11.02 -1.52
C THR A 69 0.89 10.77 -2.98
N THR A 70 2.07 11.21 -3.41
CA THR A 70 2.59 10.92 -4.76
C THR A 70 2.79 9.42 -4.97
N CYS A 71 3.36 8.71 -3.98
CA CYS A 71 3.47 7.25 -4.02
C CYS A 71 2.09 6.58 -4.17
N THR A 72 1.12 7.04 -3.39
CA THR A 72 -0.26 6.51 -3.45
C THR A 72 -0.91 6.79 -4.81
N ALA A 73 -0.74 7.97 -5.37
CA ALA A 73 -1.28 8.33 -6.68
C ALA A 73 -0.71 7.43 -7.80
N ILE A 74 0.59 7.22 -7.82
CA ILE A 74 1.26 6.33 -8.78
C ILE A 74 0.80 4.88 -8.58
N SER A 75 0.69 4.45 -7.33
CA SER A 75 0.19 3.12 -6.99
C SER A 75 -1.23 2.88 -7.49
N LEU A 76 -2.12 3.86 -7.33
CA LEU A 76 -3.49 3.78 -7.82
C LEU A 76 -3.54 3.78 -9.35
N LEU A 77 -2.75 4.61 -10.01
CA LEU A 77 -2.66 4.65 -11.47
C LEU A 77 -2.26 3.28 -12.03
N LEU A 78 -1.16 2.72 -11.54
CA LEU A 78 -0.66 1.43 -12.00
C LEU A 78 -1.52 0.26 -11.53
N GLY A 79 -1.97 0.31 -10.27
CA GLY A 79 -2.76 -0.74 -9.65
C GLY A 79 -4.14 -0.88 -10.27
N ILE A 80 -4.87 0.22 -10.43
CA ILE A 80 -6.20 0.21 -11.06
C ILE A 80 -6.08 -0.13 -12.55
N GLY A 81 -5.10 0.45 -13.25
CA GLY A 81 -4.87 0.16 -14.66
C GLY A 81 -4.58 -1.32 -14.91
N SER A 82 -3.71 -1.93 -14.11
CA SER A 82 -3.41 -3.37 -14.18
C SER A 82 -4.60 -4.24 -13.79
N ALA A 83 -5.32 -3.87 -12.71
CA ALA A 83 -6.47 -4.60 -12.21
C ALA A 83 -7.65 -4.59 -13.20
N THR A 84 -7.87 -3.48 -13.90
CA THR A 84 -8.92 -3.37 -14.93
C THR A 84 -8.61 -4.28 -16.10
N ASN A 85 -7.39 -4.23 -16.65
CA ASN A 85 -7.01 -5.11 -17.77
C ASN A 85 -7.01 -6.58 -17.34
N PHE A 86 -6.53 -6.89 -16.13
CA PHE A 86 -6.63 -8.22 -15.55
C PHE A 86 -8.07 -8.74 -15.56
N SER A 87 -9.02 -7.96 -15.05
CA SER A 87 -10.43 -8.35 -14.99
C SER A 87 -11.06 -8.51 -16.37
N LEU A 88 -10.73 -7.64 -17.34
CA LEU A 88 -11.26 -7.72 -18.71
C LEU A 88 -10.82 -9.01 -19.41
N HIS A 89 -9.54 -9.33 -19.39
CA HIS A 89 -9.02 -10.55 -20.01
C HIS A 89 -9.46 -11.81 -19.26
N LEU A 90 -9.55 -11.75 -17.94
CA LEU A 90 -10.09 -12.87 -17.15
C LEU A 90 -11.54 -13.15 -17.52
N GLY A 91 -12.37 -12.09 -17.66
CA GLY A 91 -13.76 -12.21 -18.09
C GLY A 91 -13.93 -12.70 -19.53
N ALA A 92 -12.99 -12.40 -20.41
CA ALA A 92 -12.92 -12.91 -21.79
C ALA A 92 -12.44 -14.38 -21.86
N GLY A 93 -12.01 -14.99 -20.75
CA GLY A 93 -11.45 -16.33 -20.73
C GLY A 93 -9.96 -16.40 -21.14
N GLU A 94 -9.31 -15.27 -21.32
CA GLU A 94 -7.92 -15.13 -21.71
C GLU A 94 -6.99 -15.11 -20.50
N LYS A 95 -6.97 -16.22 -19.76
CA LYS A 95 -6.25 -16.34 -18.48
C LYS A 95 -4.78 -15.94 -18.58
N HIS A 96 -4.09 -16.40 -19.61
CA HIS A 96 -2.66 -16.09 -19.82
C HIS A 96 -2.38 -14.60 -20.02
N GLU A 97 -3.25 -13.88 -20.75
CA GLU A 97 -3.10 -12.43 -20.90
C GLU A 97 -3.43 -11.69 -19.61
N SER A 98 -4.44 -12.14 -18.85
CA SER A 98 -4.75 -11.54 -17.54
C SER A 98 -3.56 -11.65 -16.57
N GLU A 99 -2.90 -12.80 -16.50
CA GLU A 99 -1.70 -13.02 -15.68
C GLU A 99 -0.54 -12.11 -16.09
N LYS A 100 -0.33 -11.88 -17.39
CA LYS A 100 0.69 -10.94 -17.91
C LYS A 100 0.42 -9.51 -17.45
N TYR A 101 -0.84 -9.03 -17.50
CA TYR A 101 -1.18 -7.69 -17.02
C TYR A 101 -0.95 -7.54 -15.52
N ALA A 102 -1.26 -8.55 -14.72
CA ALA A 102 -0.96 -8.56 -13.30
C ALA A 102 0.55 -8.51 -13.03
N GLY A 103 1.33 -9.39 -13.68
CA GLY A 103 2.78 -9.47 -13.51
C GLY A 103 3.49 -8.19 -13.96
N ASN A 104 3.17 -7.66 -15.14
CA ASN A 104 3.73 -6.41 -15.65
C ASN A 104 3.38 -5.23 -14.73
N GLY A 105 2.15 -5.20 -14.19
CA GLY A 105 1.73 -4.18 -13.23
C GLY A 105 2.59 -4.19 -11.97
N ILE A 106 2.86 -5.36 -11.40
CA ILE A 106 3.70 -5.51 -10.21
C ILE A 106 5.13 -5.05 -10.49
N VAL A 107 5.69 -5.44 -11.63
CA VAL A 107 7.04 -5.00 -12.04
C VAL A 107 7.10 -3.48 -12.19
N LEU A 108 6.13 -2.87 -12.85
CA LEU A 108 6.05 -1.42 -12.99
C LEU A 108 5.94 -0.72 -11.64
N MET A 109 5.12 -1.23 -10.72
CA MET A 109 5.00 -0.68 -9.36
C MET A 109 6.33 -0.73 -8.61
N ALA A 110 7.07 -1.84 -8.72
CA ALA A 110 8.39 -1.98 -8.11
C ALA A 110 9.40 -0.99 -8.72
N LEU A 111 9.44 -0.86 -10.05
CA LEU A 111 10.32 0.08 -10.74
C LEU A 111 10.02 1.54 -10.37
N PHE A 112 8.75 1.95 -10.37
CA PHE A 112 8.38 3.31 -9.95
C PHE A 112 8.65 3.55 -8.47
N GLY A 113 8.49 2.54 -7.61
CA GLY A 113 8.84 2.62 -6.20
C GLY A 113 10.34 2.85 -5.98
N ILE A 114 11.18 2.09 -6.69
CA ILE A 114 12.64 2.27 -6.66
C ILE A 114 13.02 3.64 -7.23
N PHE A 115 12.40 4.05 -8.32
CA PHE A 115 12.64 5.36 -8.93
C PHE A 115 12.32 6.50 -7.95
N LEU A 116 11.16 6.48 -7.30
CA LEU A 116 10.81 7.49 -6.29
C LEU A 116 11.71 7.45 -5.07
N PHE A 117 12.11 6.27 -4.61
CA PHE A 117 13.12 6.14 -3.56
C PHE A 117 14.41 6.83 -3.92
N LEU A 118 14.96 6.60 -5.11
CA LEU A 118 16.20 7.21 -5.59
C LEU A 118 16.06 8.72 -5.72
N VAL A 119 15.01 9.19 -6.37
CA VAL A 119 14.75 10.63 -6.55
C VAL A 119 14.62 11.33 -5.18
N THR A 120 13.84 10.75 -4.26
CA THR A 120 13.66 11.32 -2.92
C THR A 120 14.97 11.33 -2.15
N THR A 121 15.78 10.28 -2.23
CA THR A 121 17.07 10.20 -1.52
C THR A 121 18.08 11.22 -2.06
N ILE A 122 18.17 11.38 -3.38
CA ILE A 122 19.10 12.33 -4.02
C ILE A 122 18.66 13.76 -3.76
N PHE A 123 17.38 14.06 -3.92
CA PHE A 123 16.84 15.43 -3.80
C PHE A 123 16.15 15.70 -2.46
N LEU A 124 16.46 14.93 -1.40
CA LEU A 124 15.77 14.99 -0.11
C LEU A 124 15.65 16.42 0.44
N THR A 125 16.76 17.13 0.52
CA THR A 125 16.79 18.49 1.12
C THR A 125 16.05 19.53 0.29
N PRO A 126 16.27 19.65 -1.04
CA PRO A 126 15.52 20.59 -1.85
C PRO A 126 14.01 20.29 -1.88
N MET A 127 13.62 19.01 -1.93
CA MET A 127 12.21 18.64 -1.89
C MET A 127 11.51 19.05 -0.59
N LEU A 128 12.12 18.73 0.56
CA LEU A 128 11.54 19.12 1.86
C LEU A 128 11.45 20.64 2.03
N LYS A 129 12.44 21.38 1.55
CA LYS A 129 12.39 22.84 1.55
C LYS A 129 11.28 23.37 0.63
N PHE A 130 11.11 22.77 -0.54
CA PHE A 130 10.03 23.12 -1.48
C PHE A 130 8.65 22.87 -0.86
N PHE A 131 8.49 21.80 -0.06
CA PHE A 131 7.27 21.52 0.70
C PHE A 131 7.10 22.38 1.97
N GLY A 132 7.99 23.33 2.22
CA GLY A 132 7.85 24.30 3.29
C GLY A 132 8.60 23.98 4.58
N ALA A 133 9.61 23.11 4.56
CA ALA A 133 10.42 22.82 5.74
C ALA A 133 11.19 24.04 6.22
N THR A 134 10.84 24.53 7.41
CA THR A 134 11.60 25.57 8.11
C THR A 134 12.93 25.02 8.66
N LYS A 135 13.83 25.91 9.12
CA LYS A 135 15.13 25.51 9.68
C LYS A 135 14.96 24.55 10.87
N ASP A 136 13.93 24.74 11.68
CA ASP A 136 13.69 23.96 12.90
C ASP A 136 13.06 22.59 12.61
N VAL A 137 12.19 22.50 11.59
CA VAL A 137 11.49 21.27 11.20
C VAL A 137 12.37 20.38 10.30
N LEU A 138 13.26 20.99 9.52
CA LEU A 138 14.06 20.28 8.51
C LEU A 138 14.85 19.07 9.05
N PRO A 139 15.50 19.11 10.23
CA PRO A 139 16.20 17.95 10.78
C PRO A 139 15.28 16.77 11.04
N TYR A 140 14.10 17.03 11.61
CA TYR A 140 13.08 16.02 11.89
C TYR A 140 12.48 15.44 10.60
N ALA A 141 12.15 16.31 9.64
CA ALA A 141 11.62 15.88 8.33
C ALA A 141 12.65 15.05 7.55
N LYS A 142 13.95 15.40 7.62
CA LYS A 142 15.02 14.60 7.00
C LYS A 142 15.15 13.23 7.64
N ALA A 143 15.18 13.16 8.98
CA ALA A 143 15.29 11.90 9.70
C ALA A 143 14.15 10.96 9.36
N TYR A 144 12.92 11.47 9.33
CA TYR A 144 11.74 10.72 8.96
C TYR A 144 11.73 10.29 7.49
N THR A 145 11.87 11.25 6.57
CA THR A 145 11.72 10.99 5.13
C THR A 145 12.85 10.13 4.58
N ARG A 146 14.07 10.27 5.08
CA ARG A 146 15.20 9.44 4.66
C ARG A 146 14.92 7.95 4.89
N ILE A 147 14.28 7.64 6.00
CA ILE A 147 13.94 6.26 6.36
C ILE A 147 12.69 5.82 5.60
N THR A 148 11.60 6.60 5.63
CA THR A 148 10.35 6.23 4.96
C THR A 148 10.49 6.10 3.45
N ALA A 149 11.45 6.78 2.83
CA ALA A 149 11.76 6.61 1.41
C ALA A 149 12.11 5.16 1.05
N PHE A 150 12.82 4.42 1.92
CA PHE A 150 13.04 2.97 1.74
C PHE A 150 11.73 2.18 1.70
N GLY A 151 10.67 2.69 2.31
CA GLY A 151 9.34 2.09 2.30
C GLY A 151 8.56 2.31 1.00
N PHE A 152 8.94 3.25 0.14
CA PHE A 152 8.17 3.60 -1.07
C PHE A 152 7.94 2.44 -2.04
N PRO A 153 8.94 1.58 -2.34
CA PRO A 153 8.69 0.40 -3.17
C PRO A 153 7.64 -0.53 -2.57
N PHE A 154 7.68 -0.75 -1.26
CA PHE A 154 6.73 -1.61 -0.55
C PHE A 154 5.34 -0.97 -0.48
N LEU A 155 5.26 0.34 -0.23
CA LEU A 155 4.01 1.10 -0.21
C LEU A 155 3.30 1.05 -1.57
N ILE A 156 4.04 1.34 -2.66
CA ILE A 156 3.49 1.37 -4.01
C ILE A 156 3.03 -0.03 -4.43
N ALA A 157 3.89 -1.02 -4.25
CA ALA A 157 3.56 -2.39 -4.62
C ALA A 157 2.38 -2.94 -3.79
N ASN A 158 2.35 -2.73 -2.47
CA ASN A 158 1.26 -3.20 -1.62
C ASN A 158 -0.08 -2.56 -1.98
N THR A 159 -0.11 -1.23 -2.15
CA THR A 159 -1.34 -0.50 -2.50
C THR A 159 -1.86 -0.92 -3.88
N GLY A 160 -0.98 -1.11 -4.85
CA GLY A 160 -1.36 -1.55 -6.18
C GLY A 160 -1.77 -3.02 -6.22
N MET A 161 -1.04 -3.93 -5.55
CA MET A 161 -1.45 -5.34 -5.43
C MET A 161 -2.79 -5.49 -4.72
N SER A 162 -3.13 -4.63 -3.76
CA SER A 162 -4.48 -4.61 -3.16
C SER A 162 -5.58 -4.46 -4.21
N LYS A 163 -5.35 -3.68 -5.30
CA LYS A 163 -6.33 -3.53 -6.38
C LYS A 163 -6.43 -4.78 -7.24
N LEU A 164 -5.31 -5.46 -7.50
CA LEU A 164 -5.31 -6.76 -8.18
C LEU A 164 -6.03 -7.83 -7.35
N ILE A 165 -5.78 -7.91 -6.05
CA ILE A 165 -6.46 -8.83 -5.14
C ILE A 165 -7.97 -8.57 -5.09
N LEU A 166 -8.40 -7.30 -5.13
CA LEU A 166 -9.81 -6.94 -5.24
C LEU A 166 -10.41 -7.38 -6.57
N ALA A 167 -9.70 -7.16 -7.69
CA ALA A 167 -10.12 -7.58 -9.02
C ALA A 167 -10.24 -9.09 -9.16
N ASP A 168 -9.42 -9.84 -8.43
CA ASP A 168 -9.50 -11.30 -8.33
C ASP A 168 -10.68 -11.82 -7.49
N GLY A 169 -11.46 -10.94 -6.87
CA GLY A 169 -12.62 -11.33 -6.07
C GLY A 169 -12.31 -11.67 -4.61
N SER A 170 -11.14 -11.30 -4.11
CA SER A 170 -10.65 -11.65 -2.76
C SER A 170 -10.50 -10.43 -1.82
N PRO A 171 -11.57 -9.61 -1.58
CA PRO A 171 -11.48 -8.38 -0.78
C PRO A 171 -11.04 -8.60 0.66
N ARG A 172 -11.29 -9.79 1.22
CA ARG A 172 -10.88 -10.14 2.59
C ARG A 172 -9.36 -10.22 2.72
N TYR A 173 -8.66 -10.73 1.72
CA TYR A 173 -7.19 -10.79 1.74
C TYR A 173 -6.57 -9.40 1.66
N SER A 174 -7.10 -8.52 0.82
CA SER A 174 -6.69 -7.11 0.77
C SER A 174 -6.87 -6.43 2.13
N MET A 175 -8.02 -6.64 2.77
CA MET A 175 -8.29 -6.13 4.13
C MET A 175 -7.29 -6.68 5.16
N ILE A 176 -7.06 -7.99 5.19
CA ILE A 176 -6.13 -8.63 6.15
C ILE A 176 -4.72 -8.07 6.00
N SER A 177 -4.24 -7.90 4.77
CA SER A 177 -2.93 -7.31 4.50
C SER A 177 -2.81 -5.90 5.08
N MET A 178 -3.80 -5.03 4.82
CA MET A 178 -3.81 -3.66 5.32
C MET A 178 -3.92 -3.60 6.85
N LEU A 179 -4.80 -4.42 7.43
CA LEU A 179 -4.97 -4.53 8.89
C LEU A 179 -3.69 -4.97 9.59
N ALA A 180 -3.02 -6.00 9.07
CA ALA A 180 -1.78 -6.51 9.65
C ALA A 180 -0.70 -5.42 9.72
N GLY A 181 -0.51 -4.66 8.64
CA GLY A 181 0.45 -3.55 8.64
C GLY A 181 0.08 -2.42 9.60
N ALA A 182 -1.20 -2.05 9.66
CA ALA A 182 -1.69 -1.01 10.56
C ALA A 182 -1.53 -1.42 12.04
N ILE A 183 -1.86 -2.66 12.38
CA ILE A 183 -1.70 -3.19 13.76
C ILE A 183 -0.24 -3.20 14.17
N VAL A 184 0.65 -3.72 13.30
CA VAL A 184 2.08 -3.76 13.58
C VAL A 184 2.65 -2.35 13.75
N ASN A 185 2.32 -1.42 12.87
CA ASN A 185 2.74 -0.03 12.99
C ASN A 185 2.27 0.57 14.33
N THR A 186 0.98 0.45 14.67
CA THR A 186 0.40 0.97 15.92
C THR A 186 1.07 0.41 17.19
N ILE A 187 1.54 -0.85 17.16
CA ILE A 187 2.25 -1.48 18.27
C ILE A 187 3.71 -1.00 18.33
N LEU A 188 4.36 -0.87 17.17
CA LEU A 188 5.77 -0.51 17.10
C LEU A 188 6.02 0.98 17.35
N ASP A 189 5.08 1.87 17.02
CA ASP A 189 5.22 3.31 17.24
C ASP A 189 5.53 3.63 18.71
N PRO A 190 4.70 3.26 19.71
CA PRO A 190 5.00 3.55 21.09
C PRO A 190 6.27 2.83 21.57
N LEU A 191 6.56 1.65 21.07
CA LEU A 191 7.76 0.90 21.46
C LEU A 191 9.02 1.64 20.98
N PHE A 192 9.07 2.09 19.75
CA PHE A 192 10.25 2.76 19.19
C PHE A 192 10.36 4.22 19.66
N ILE A 193 9.24 4.93 19.80
CA ILE A 193 9.24 6.33 20.20
C ILE A 193 9.52 6.48 21.69
N PHE A 194 8.79 5.75 22.57
CA PHE A 194 8.84 5.95 24.02
C PHE A 194 9.79 5.00 24.75
N VAL A 195 9.81 3.70 24.38
CA VAL A 195 10.63 2.71 25.09
C VAL A 195 12.09 2.79 24.61
N PHE A 196 12.31 2.81 23.29
CA PHE A 196 13.68 2.90 22.73
C PHE A 196 14.17 4.34 22.54
N ASN A 197 13.33 5.36 22.78
CA ASN A 197 13.65 6.78 22.64
C ASN A 197 14.25 7.15 21.27
N MET A 198 13.79 6.49 20.20
CA MET A 198 14.33 6.69 18.84
C MET A 198 13.74 7.92 18.13
N GLY A 199 12.75 8.60 18.71
CA GLY A 199 12.13 9.80 18.15
C GLY A 199 11.59 9.58 16.72
N MET A 200 11.87 10.53 15.80
CA MET A 200 11.41 10.47 14.40
C MET A 200 11.92 9.23 13.64
N THR A 201 13.10 8.75 13.98
CA THR A 201 13.64 7.52 13.39
C THR A 201 12.79 6.32 13.78
N GLY A 202 12.32 6.26 15.02
CA GLY A 202 11.46 5.21 15.53
C GLY A 202 10.10 5.17 14.79
N ALA A 203 9.42 6.31 14.68
CA ALA A 203 8.18 6.44 13.93
C ALA A 203 8.33 5.99 12.46
N ALA A 204 9.42 6.42 11.80
CA ALA A 204 9.71 6.02 10.43
C ALA A 204 9.95 4.51 10.29
N LEU A 205 10.69 3.89 11.22
CA LEU A 205 10.94 2.45 11.22
C LEU A 205 9.67 1.63 11.47
N ALA A 206 8.80 2.07 12.38
CA ALA A 206 7.51 1.43 12.61
C ALA A 206 6.66 1.45 11.34
N THR A 207 6.60 2.60 10.67
CA THR A 207 5.87 2.78 9.39
C THR A 207 6.38 1.81 8.32
N ILE A 208 7.71 1.74 8.09
CA ILE A 208 8.27 0.83 7.09
C ILE A 208 8.01 -0.63 7.45
N THR A 209 8.16 -1.00 8.72
CA THR A 209 7.92 -2.38 9.15
C THR A 209 6.48 -2.79 8.87
N GLY A 210 5.50 -1.92 9.16
CA GLY A 210 4.11 -2.14 8.80
C GLY A 210 3.90 -2.31 7.29
N GLN A 211 4.55 -1.47 6.46
CA GLN A 211 4.50 -1.56 5.00
C GLN A 211 5.09 -2.87 4.47
N ILE A 212 6.23 -3.31 4.99
CA ILE A 212 6.88 -4.57 4.59
C ILE A 212 6.00 -5.77 4.93
N ILE A 213 5.35 -5.77 6.10
CA ILE A 213 4.45 -6.86 6.50
C ILE A 213 3.22 -6.89 5.61
N SER A 214 2.58 -5.75 5.37
CA SER A 214 1.45 -5.64 4.43
C SER A 214 1.83 -6.13 3.05
N PHE A 215 2.97 -5.68 2.52
CA PHE A 215 3.51 -6.10 1.23
C PHE A 215 3.74 -7.61 1.16
N SER A 216 4.35 -8.19 2.19
CA SER A 216 4.64 -9.64 2.24
C SER A 216 3.37 -10.48 2.19
N ILE A 217 2.32 -10.05 2.90
CA ILE A 217 1.01 -10.73 2.88
C ILE A 217 0.35 -10.59 1.51
N SER A 218 0.36 -9.39 0.92
CA SER A 218 -0.19 -9.13 -0.41
C SER A 218 0.54 -9.91 -1.50
N LEU A 219 1.87 -9.94 -1.45
CA LEU A 219 2.70 -10.69 -2.38
C LEU A 219 2.41 -12.18 -2.32
N ARG A 220 2.30 -12.74 -1.11
CA ARG A 220 1.93 -14.15 -0.92
C ARG A 220 0.55 -14.45 -1.50
N SER A 221 -0.43 -13.57 -1.30
CA SER A 221 -1.78 -13.73 -1.85
C SER A 221 -1.76 -13.76 -3.38
N VAL A 222 -1.09 -12.80 -4.00
CA VAL A 222 -1.00 -12.72 -5.47
C VAL A 222 -0.24 -13.92 -6.05
N SER A 223 0.89 -14.31 -5.46
CA SER A 223 1.66 -15.48 -5.92
C SER A 223 0.91 -16.80 -5.80
N TYR A 224 0.00 -16.94 -4.83
CA TYR A 224 -0.74 -18.18 -4.62
C TYR A 224 -1.94 -18.34 -5.54
N THR A 225 -2.52 -17.22 -6.01
CA THR A 225 -3.73 -17.25 -6.82
C THR A 225 -3.46 -17.16 -8.33
N HIS A 226 -2.36 -16.55 -8.79
CA HIS A 226 -2.23 -16.16 -10.20
C HIS A 226 -0.83 -16.18 -10.81
N LEU A 227 0.20 -16.60 -10.10
CA LEU A 227 1.56 -16.78 -10.62
C LEU A 227 2.05 -18.20 -10.37
#